data_75645fc06af2c953d916e7712ba977cf
#
_entry.id   75645fc06af2c953d916e7712ba977cf
#
_cell.length_a   1.000
_cell.length_b   1.000
_cell.length_c   1.000
_cell.angle_alpha   90.00
_cell.angle_beta   90.00
_cell.angle_gamma   90.00
#
_symmetry.space_group_name_H-M   'P 1'
#
loop_
_entity.id
_entity.type
_entity.pdbx_description
1 polymer ?
#
loop_
_entity_poly.entity_id
_entity_poly.type
_entity_poly.pdbx_seq_one_letter_code
_entity_poly.pdbx_strand_id
1 'polypeptide(L)'
;MQTMKRAVFFFLSAALFALCARAEVLPSKVYVVANSDDPDSLAIADFYASARGIPKGNIVGLPMPKAGKISKAEYFEKIENPLVAELAKRGALKAVKLGGREPSGREIYSYVSHDIGFLVLCRGVPWGVNPSPNSPAPNPPKSLSDAASVDSELSGRFVSSKKLAGFLKNPLFNNYSWGMTPSIAGVIPVARLDGAARADAEGLVKSAIEAEKRGIAGRVYIDKSKREKTGDRWLDAAAKILSAAGFDVSENSEPGLFGCADRMDAPAFYFGWYTFRPCGYFAEKGFSFPRGASALHIYSFSASDMRNAANWTPAFVSKGAAAVFGNVYEPYLGGTHHPHVYALALARGMSSGEAATAAMPFLSWQGVFVGDPLFKPFKTGLDAQMRAIDSGSADALSQYSVIRVMNRIAREKGAAAAFDFGSKYVGKIPDGALLWKLSQTAAAEGNSAESVRLASGALGRDLYSEASNRGLAMEICRYLIPRGGAQSAKAALERLAGLSDSMEYVGAVASLARELSKHADIGEKLSKAVALSDAMKAEAERAREAKASAGK
;
A
#
# COMPACT_ATOMS: atom_id res chain seq x y z
N MET A 1 -34.34 12.29 24.04
CA MET A 1 -33.50 12.90 22.98
C MET A 1 -32.10 12.26 22.85
N GLN A 2 -31.47 11.76 23.90
CA GLN A 2 -30.19 11.04 23.83
C GLN A 2 -30.28 9.62 23.23
N THR A 3 -31.37 8.93 23.42
CA THR A 3 -31.62 7.58 22.87
C THR A 3 -31.83 7.58 21.34
N MET A 4 -32.45 8.61 20.80
CA MET A 4 -32.66 8.75 19.34
C MET A 4 -31.37 9.07 18.57
N LYS A 5 -30.43 9.83 19.19
CA LYS A 5 -29.12 10.10 18.55
C LYS A 5 -28.22 8.87 18.48
N ARG A 6 -28.34 7.93 19.42
CA ARG A 6 -27.63 6.64 19.37
C ARG A 6 -28.17 5.69 18.29
N ALA A 7 -29.48 5.67 18.06
CA ALA A 7 -30.09 4.83 17.03
C ALA A 7 -29.72 5.29 15.60
N VAL A 8 -29.62 6.60 15.35
CA VAL A 8 -29.23 7.15 14.04
C VAL A 8 -27.75 6.84 13.74
N PHE A 9 -26.87 6.81 14.75
CA PHE A 9 -25.47 6.43 14.57
C PHE A 9 -25.31 4.92 14.30
N PHE A 10 -26.20 4.10 14.86
CA PHE A 10 -26.22 2.64 14.65
C PHE A 10 -26.65 2.26 13.22
N PHE A 11 -27.60 2.98 12.64
CA PHE A 11 -28.03 2.78 11.24
C PHE A 11 -26.96 3.24 10.24
N LEU A 12 -26.16 4.27 10.54
CA LEU A 12 -25.08 4.71 9.66
C LEU A 12 -23.90 3.74 9.62
N SER A 13 -23.57 3.06 10.72
CA SER A 13 -22.47 2.07 10.74
C SER A 13 -22.87 0.73 10.09
N ALA A 14 -24.13 0.30 10.19
CA ALA A 14 -24.64 -0.89 9.51
C ALA A 14 -24.87 -0.64 8.00
N ALA A 15 -25.28 0.58 7.62
CA ALA A 15 -25.49 0.95 6.21
C ALA A 15 -24.20 1.08 5.39
N LEU A 16 -23.03 1.27 6.03
CA LEU A 16 -21.75 1.30 5.32
C LEU A 16 -21.35 -0.06 4.71
N PHE A 17 -21.94 -1.15 5.16
CA PHE A 17 -21.66 -2.52 4.70
C PHE A 17 -22.86 -3.19 4.01
N ALA A 18 -23.92 -2.45 3.68
CA ALA A 18 -24.94 -2.99 2.80
C ALA A 18 -24.28 -3.27 1.45
N LEU A 19 -24.00 -4.56 1.17
CA LEU A 19 -23.65 -5.04 -0.16
C LEU A 19 -24.85 -4.75 -1.09
N CYS A 20 -24.95 -3.54 -1.61
CA CYS A 20 -25.63 -3.36 -2.89
C CYS A 20 -24.93 -4.31 -3.86
N ALA A 21 -25.65 -5.21 -4.51
CA ALA A 21 -25.14 -6.03 -5.59
C ALA A 21 -24.62 -5.09 -6.68
N ARG A 22 -23.32 -4.73 -6.56
CA ARG A 22 -22.66 -3.85 -7.49
C ARG A 22 -22.22 -4.67 -8.70
N ALA A 23 -22.43 -4.16 -9.90
CA ALA A 23 -21.93 -4.80 -11.11
C ALA A 23 -20.40 -4.92 -11.02
N GLU A 24 -19.91 -6.14 -10.95
CA GLU A 24 -18.49 -6.48 -10.88
C GLU A 24 -17.87 -6.36 -12.27
N VAL A 25 -16.63 -5.84 -12.34
CA VAL A 25 -15.88 -5.89 -13.59
C VAL A 25 -15.53 -7.34 -13.90
N LEU A 26 -16.09 -7.86 -14.99
CA LEU A 26 -15.86 -9.22 -15.43
C LEU A 26 -14.46 -9.36 -16.07
N PRO A 27 -13.78 -10.51 -15.92
CA PRO A 27 -12.51 -10.78 -16.60
C PRO A 27 -12.57 -10.58 -18.12
N SER A 28 -13.72 -10.84 -18.75
CA SER A 28 -13.93 -10.61 -20.19
C SER A 28 -13.88 -9.14 -20.61
N LYS A 29 -13.93 -8.20 -19.67
CA LYS A 29 -13.79 -6.75 -19.90
C LYS A 29 -12.38 -6.22 -19.60
N VAL A 30 -11.44 -7.08 -19.24
CA VAL A 30 -10.04 -6.72 -18.97
C VAL A 30 -9.22 -6.99 -20.22
N TYR A 31 -8.46 -5.99 -20.64
CA TYR A 31 -7.51 -6.07 -21.76
C TYR A 31 -6.09 -5.92 -21.21
N VAL A 32 -5.24 -6.90 -21.54
CA VAL A 32 -3.85 -6.97 -21.05
C VAL A 32 -2.92 -6.52 -22.15
N VAL A 33 -2.16 -5.46 -21.91
CA VAL A 33 -1.24 -4.85 -22.87
C VAL A 33 0.18 -5.26 -22.55
N ALA A 34 0.84 -5.92 -23.49
CA ALA A 34 2.21 -6.39 -23.37
C ALA A 34 3.11 -5.80 -24.45
N ASN A 35 4.39 -5.58 -24.11
CA ASN A 35 5.41 -5.31 -25.11
C ASN A 35 5.79 -6.62 -25.79
N SER A 36 5.50 -6.76 -27.10
CA SER A 36 5.81 -7.99 -27.85
C SER A 36 7.31 -8.22 -28.05
N ASP A 37 8.14 -7.20 -27.86
CA ASP A 37 9.60 -7.28 -27.97
C ASP A 37 10.28 -7.61 -26.61
N ASP A 38 9.47 -7.84 -25.54
CA ASP A 38 9.91 -8.24 -24.22
C ASP A 38 9.25 -9.56 -23.80
N PRO A 39 10.01 -10.69 -23.78
CA PRO A 39 9.49 -12.00 -23.38
C PRO A 39 8.88 -12.03 -21.97
N ASP A 40 9.44 -11.25 -21.03
CA ASP A 40 8.88 -11.14 -19.67
C ASP A 40 7.50 -10.47 -19.68
N SER A 41 7.31 -9.47 -20.56
CA SER A 41 6.03 -8.79 -20.71
C SER A 41 4.93 -9.73 -21.20
N LEU A 42 5.23 -10.54 -22.22
CA LEU A 42 4.32 -11.56 -22.73
C LEU A 42 4.01 -12.64 -21.68
N ALA A 43 5.04 -13.10 -20.97
CA ALA A 43 4.87 -14.13 -19.94
C ALA A 43 4.01 -13.63 -18.76
N ILE A 44 4.15 -12.36 -18.35
CA ILE A 44 3.27 -11.74 -17.33
C ILE A 44 1.83 -11.65 -17.85
N ALA A 45 1.63 -11.28 -19.12
CA ALA A 45 0.30 -11.20 -19.71
C ALA A 45 -0.41 -12.56 -19.72
N ASP A 46 0.29 -13.61 -20.14
CA ASP A 46 -0.23 -14.98 -20.15
C ASP A 46 -0.52 -15.49 -18.75
N PHE A 47 0.40 -15.25 -17.80
CA PHE A 47 0.21 -15.60 -16.40
C PHE A 47 -1.03 -14.91 -15.80
N TYR A 48 -1.16 -13.59 -16.00
CA TYR A 48 -2.29 -12.83 -15.46
C TYR A 48 -3.61 -13.25 -16.08
N ALA A 49 -3.65 -13.42 -17.39
CA ALA A 49 -4.85 -13.88 -18.09
C ALA A 49 -5.31 -15.26 -17.58
N SER A 50 -4.38 -16.19 -17.40
CA SER A 50 -4.66 -17.51 -16.82
C SER A 50 -5.14 -17.40 -15.36
N ALA A 51 -4.45 -16.64 -14.52
CA ALA A 51 -4.73 -16.52 -13.09
C ALA A 51 -6.10 -15.87 -12.80
N ARG A 52 -6.57 -14.98 -13.68
CA ARG A 52 -7.85 -14.26 -13.54
C ARG A 52 -8.96 -14.72 -14.49
N GLY A 53 -8.71 -15.72 -15.33
CA GLY A 53 -9.69 -16.19 -16.31
C GLY A 53 -10.01 -15.17 -17.39
N ILE A 54 -9.05 -14.32 -17.76
CA ILE A 54 -9.17 -13.34 -18.83
C ILE A 54 -9.04 -14.07 -20.17
N PRO A 55 -9.94 -13.82 -21.15
CA PRO A 55 -9.84 -14.43 -22.46
C PRO A 55 -8.50 -14.14 -23.13
N LYS A 56 -7.82 -15.14 -23.68
CA LYS A 56 -6.55 -14.94 -24.41
C LYS A 56 -6.66 -13.92 -25.54
N GLY A 57 -7.84 -13.83 -26.17
CA GLY A 57 -8.14 -12.82 -27.17
C GLY A 57 -8.12 -11.37 -26.64
N ASN A 58 -8.05 -11.16 -25.34
CA ASN A 58 -7.93 -9.84 -24.74
C ASN A 58 -6.46 -9.45 -24.45
N ILE A 59 -5.49 -10.31 -24.76
CA ILE A 59 -4.07 -9.94 -24.71
C ILE A 59 -3.73 -9.15 -25.99
N VAL A 60 -3.18 -7.94 -25.82
CA VAL A 60 -2.76 -7.04 -26.88
C VAL A 60 -1.24 -6.90 -26.82
N GLY A 61 -0.54 -7.63 -27.69
CA GLY A 61 0.91 -7.50 -27.87
C GLY A 61 1.23 -6.43 -28.92
N LEU A 62 2.04 -5.44 -28.54
CA LEU A 62 2.52 -4.38 -29.44
C LEU A 62 4.03 -4.25 -29.31
N PRO A 63 4.77 -4.03 -30.40
CA PRO A 63 6.20 -3.74 -30.34
C PRO A 63 6.40 -2.34 -29.75
N MET A 64 7.13 -2.25 -28.64
CA MET A 64 7.31 -1.00 -27.90
C MET A 64 8.78 -0.76 -27.56
N PRO A 65 9.20 0.51 -27.35
CA PRO A 65 10.53 0.82 -26.86
C PRO A 65 10.82 0.12 -25.52
N LYS A 66 12.05 -0.33 -25.33
CA LYS A 66 12.50 -0.92 -24.04
C LYS A 66 12.77 0.13 -22.96
N ALA A 67 12.85 1.42 -23.35
CA ALA A 67 13.04 2.53 -22.43
C ALA A 67 11.81 2.69 -21.52
N GLY A 68 12.04 2.95 -20.23
CA GLY A 68 10.95 3.16 -19.28
C GLY A 68 10.21 4.48 -19.48
N LYS A 69 10.90 5.50 -19.99
CA LYS A 69 10.32 6.81 -20.34
C LYS A 69 10.66 7.12 -21.79
N ILE A 70 9.67 7.56 -22.53
CA ILE A 70 9.72 7.78 -23.98
C ILE A 70 9.29 9.20 -24.33
N SER A 71 9.60 9.63 -25.55
CA SER A 71 9.10 10.89 -26.08
C SER A 71 7.60 10.84 -26.34
N LYS A 72 6.98 12.00 -26.44
CA LYS A 72 5.56 12.12 -26.81
C LYS A 72 5.25 11.55 -28.20
N ALA A 73 6.18 11.73 -29.15
CA ALA A 73 6.06 11.18 -30.49
C ALA A 73 6.07 9.64 -30.47
N GLU A 74 7.03 9.04 -29.76
CA GLU A 74 7.08 7.58 -29.57
C GLU A 74 5.83 7.04 -28.86
N TYR A 75 5.31 7.76 -27.86
CA TYR A 75 4.08 7.38 -27.17
C TYR A 75 2.90 7.28 -28.14
N PHE A 76 2.69 8.27 -28.99
CA PHE A 76 1.62 8.20 -29.98
C PHE A 76 1.87 7.13 -31.04
N GLU A 77 3.07 7.08 -31.61
CA GLU A 77 3.40 6.17 -32.70
C GLU A 77 3.41 4.70 -32.26
N LYS A 78 3.99 4.40 -31.10
CA LYS A 78 4.28 3.03 -30.66
C LYS A 78 3.26 2.48 -29.65
N ILE A 79 2.51 3.34 -28.95
CA ILE A 79 1.58 2.89 -27.89
C ILE A 79 0.15 3.32 -28.20
N GLU A 80 -0.18 4.62 -28.13
CA GLU A 80 -1.59 5.06 -28.15
C GLU A 80 -2.29 4.74 -29.47
N ASN A 81 -1.73 5.18 -30.60
CA ASN A 81 -2.38 4.97 -31.91
C ASN A 81 -2.59 3.49 -32.24
N PRO A 82 -1.58 2.59 -32.12
CA PRO A 82 -1.78 1.17 -32.42
C PRO A 82 -2.71 0.49 -31.40
N LEU A 83 -2.66 0.86 -30.12
CA LEU A 83 -3.56 0.31 -29.10
C LEU A 83 -5.01 0.69 -29.36
N VAL A 84 -5.29 1.97 -29.62
CA VAL A 84 -6.65 2.45 -29.92
C VAL A 84 -7.20 1.76 -31.17
N ALA A 85 -6.38 1.62 -32.22
CA ALA A 85 -6.78 0.91 -33.44
C ALA A 85 -7.11 -0.57 -33.17
N GLU A 86 -6.29 -1.26 -32.38
CA GLU A 86 -6.50 -2.67 -32.04
C GLU A 86 -7.74 -2.88 -31.16
N LEU A 87 -7.96 -2.00 -30.16
CA LEU A 87 -9.16 -2.05 -29.31
C LEU A 87 -10.44 -1.76 -30.11
N ALA A 88 -10.38 -0.83 -31.06
CA ALA A 88 -11.51 -0.56 -31.96
C ALA A 88 -11.79 -1.75 -32.90
N LYS A 89 -10.76 -2.36 -33.48
CA LYS A 89 -10.87 -3.57 -34.31
C LYS A 89 -11.50 -4.74 -33.54
N ARG A 90 -11.18 -4.91 -32.26
CA ARG A 90 -11.75 -5.95 -31.39
C ARG A 90 -13.16 -5.62 -30.88
N GLY A 91 -13.70 -4.44 -31.19
CA GLY A 91 -15.01 -4.00 -30.71
C GLY A 91 -15.06 -3.59 -29.23
N ALA A 92 -13.91 -3.58 -28.54
CA ALA A 92 -13.80 -3.13 -27.17
C ALA A 92 -13.99 -1.61 -27.04
N LEU A 93 -13.63 -0.89 -28.07
CA LEU A 93 -13.76 0.56 -28.20
C LEU A 93 -14.66 0.89 -29.39
N LYS A 94 -15.77 1.58 -29.15
CA LYS A 94 -16.64 2.14 -30.18
C LYS A 94 -16.18 3.56 -30.49
N ALA A 95 -15.27 3.69 -31.46
CA ALA A 95 -14.73 4.94 -31.94
C ALA A 95 -14.46 4.86 -33.43
N VAL A 96 -14.72 5.96 -34.16
CA VAL A 96 -14.51 6.06 -35.60
C VAL A 96 -13.30 6.94 -35.89
N LYS A 97 -12.34 6.41 -36.63
CA LYS A 97 -11.17 7.19 -37.06
C LYS A 97 -11.62 8.23 -38.11
N LEU A 98 -11.39 9.51 -37.80
CA LEU A 98 -11.84 10.62 -38.65
C LEU A 98 -10.85 10.99 -39.76
N GLY A 99 -9.71 10.33 -39.83
CA GLY A 99 -8.62 10.71 -40.72
C GLY A 99 -7.78 11.87 -40.17
N GLY A 100 -6.55 11.98 -40.72
CA GLY A 100 -5.58 12.96 -40.22
C GLY A 100 -5.00 12.65 -38.84
N ARG A 101 -4.08 13.53 -38.41
CA ARG A 101 -3.42 13.47 -37.10
C ARG A 101 -3.33 14.88 -36.54
N GLU A 102 -3.34 14.98 -35.23
CA GLU A 102 -2.96 16.20 -34.55
C GLU A 102 -1.47 16.53 -34.82
N PRO A 103 -1.03 17.78 -34.64
CA PRO A 103 0.38 18.16 -34.78
C PRO A 103 1.32 17.32 -33.90
N SER A 104 0.81 16.75 -32.83
CA SER A 104 1.53 15.83 -31.92
C SER A 104 1.79 14.43 -32.51
N GLY A 105 1.18 14.09 -33.64
CA GLY A 105 1.19 12.73 -34.23
C GLY A 105 0.03 11.84 -33.77
N ARG A 106 -0.85 12.34 -32.90
CA ARG A 106 -2.01 11.62 -32.36
C ARG A 106 -3.09 11.45 -33.42
N GLU A 107 -3.59 10.24 -33.61
CA GLU A 107 -4.71 9.98 -34.50
C GLU A 107 -6.03 10.50 -33.93
N ILE A 108 -6.89 11.03 -34.82
CA ILE A 108 -8.16 11.66 -34.44
C ILE A 108 -9.28 10.61 -34.55
N TYR A 109 -10.02 10.44 -33.46
CA TYR A 109 -11.17 9.56 -33.36
C TYR A 109 -12.41 10.30 -32.86
N SER A 110 -13.57 9.97 -33.40
CA SER A 110 -14.86 10.29 -32.81
C SER A 110 -15.22 9.17 -31.84
N TYR A 111 -15.23 9.47 -30.57
CA TYR A 111 -15.53 8.52 -29.47
C TYR A 111 -17.04 8.42 -29.25
N VAL A 112 -17.52 7.20 -29.04
CA VAL A 112 -18.92 6.90 -28.69
C VAL A 112 -19.00 6.25 -27.33
N SER A 113 -18.29 5.13 -27.12
CA SER A 113 -18.29 4.36 -25.87
C SER A 113 -17.17 3.33 -25.87
N HIS A 114 -16.92 2.70 -24.74
CA HIS A 114 -16.09 1.50 -24.64
C HIS A 114 -16.70 0.46 -23.71
N ASP A 115 -16.28 -0.79 -23.88
CA ASP A 115 -16.66 -1.91 -23.04
C ASP A 115 -15.45 -2.48 -22.27
N ILE A 116 -14.50 -1.61 -21.98
CA ILE A 116 -13.26 -1.91 -21.28
C ILE A 116 -13.47 -1.65 -19.80
N GLY A 117 -13.35 -2.71 -18.98
CA GLY A 117 -13.35 -2.58 -17.52
C GLY A 117 -12.01 -2.07 -17.00
N PHE A 118 -10.91 -2.68 -17.50
CA PHE A 118 -9.54 -2.23 -17.24
C PHE A 118 -8.63 -2.49 -18.43
N LEU A 119 -7.68 -1.57 -18.66
CA LEU A 119 -6.42 -1.85 -19.35
C LEU A 119 -5.37 -2.19 -18.29
N VAL A 120 -4.66 -3.32 -18.49
CA VAL A 120 -3.59 -3.75 -17.58
C VAL A 120 -2.28 -3.78 -18.34
N LEU A 121 -1.39 -2.84 -18.01
CA LEU A 121 -0.09 -2.69 -18.66
C LEU A 121 0.93 -3.59 -17.96
N CYS A 122 1.52 -4.52 -18.70
CA CYS A 122 2.56 -5.39 -18.18
C CYS A 122 3.92 -4.68 -18.08
N ARG A 123 4.79 -5.15 -17.18
CA ARG A 123 6.22 -4.82 -17.18
C ARG A 123 6.75 -4.97 -18.62
N GLY A 124 7.62 -4.04 -19.06
CA GLY A 124 8.05 -3.94 -20.45
C GLY A 124 7.31 -2.89 -21.27
N VAL A 125 6.09 -2.48 -20.85
CA VAL A 125 5.43 -1.29 -21.36
C VAL A 125 6.04 -0.05 -20.71
N PRO A 126 6.47 0.98 -21.45
CA PRO A 126 6.98 2.22 -20.87
C PRO A 126 6.02 2.80 -19.82
N TRP A 127 6.57 3.41 -18.75
CA TRP A 127 5.74 3.96 -17.65
C TRP A 127 5.61 5.48 -17.68
N GLY A 128 6.45 6.18 -18.47
CA GLY A 128 6.45 7.64 -18.50
C GLY A 128 6.59 8.21 -19.89
N VAL A 129 5.97 9.36 -20.09
CA VAL A 129 6.12 10.22 -21.26
C VAL A 129 6.95 11.42 -20.83
N ASN A 130 8.11 11.60 -21.46
CA ASN A 130 9.02 12.72 -21.18
C ASN A 130 8.36 14.06 -21.57
N PRO A 131 8.68 15.14 -20.85
CA PRO A 131 8.23 16.47 -21.25
C PRO A 131 8.78 16.83 -22.63
N SER A 132 8.00 17.56 -23.42
CA SER A 132 8.45 18.10 -24.71
C SER A 132 9.60 19.09 -24.50
N PRO A 133 10.51 19.28 -25.49
CA PRO A 133 11.66 20.19 -25.33
C PRO A 133 11.27 21.62 -24.92
N ASN A 134 10.11 22.09 -25.32
CA ASN A 134 9.56 23.41 -25.00
C ASN A 134 8.54 23.38 -23.84
N SER A 135 8.44 22.25 -23.14
CA SER A 135 7.59 22.17 -21.96
C SER A 135 8.13 23.06 -20.85
N PRO A 136 7.31 23.92 -20.25
CA PRO A 136 7.78 24.75 -19.17
C PRO A 136 8.20 23.87 -17.98
N ALA A 137 9.25 24.31 -17.28
CA ALA A 137 9.57 23.71 -15.98
C ALA A 137 8.35 23.80 -15.06
N PRO A 138 8.08 22.76 -14.25
CA PRO A 138 6.93 22.78 -13.34
C PRO A 138 7.08 23.95 -12.34
N ASN A 139 6.23 24.94 -12.46
CA ASN A 139 6.15 26.09 -11.55
C ASN A 139 4.68 26.48 -11.35
N PRO A 140 3.94 25.75 -10.50
CA PRO A 140 2.55 26.08 -10.26
C PRO A 140 2.38 27.41 -9.49
N PRO A 141 1.28 28.12 -9.74
CA PRO A 141 0.22 27.82 -10.71
C PRO A 141 0.53 28.31 -12.14
N LYS A 142 1.74 28.82 -12.41
CA LYS A 142 2.08 29.55 -13.63
C LYS A 142 2.41 28.67 -14.84
N SER A 143 2.95 27.48 -14.62
CA SER A 143 3.26 26.55 -15.70
C SER A 143 3.11 25.09 -15.24
N LEU A 144 2.56 24.25 -16.11
CA LEU A 144 2.43 22.83 -15.91
C LEU A 144 3.24 22.11 -16.97
N SER A 145 4.09 21.16 -16.53
CA SER A 145 4.80 20.27 -17.44
C SER A 145 3.78 19.44 -18.24
N ASP A 146 4.12 19.10 -19.46
CA ASP A 146 3.39 18.15 -20.28
C ASP A 146 3.93 16.71 -20.18
N ALA A 147 4.79 16.45 -19.18
CA ALA A 147 5.18 15.10 -18.79
C ALA A 147 3.99 14.38 -18.13
N ALA A 148 3.89 13.07 -18.35
CA ALA A 148 2.82 12.26 -17.77
C ALA A 148 3.24 10.80 -17.59
N SER A 149 2.45 10.01 -16.85
CA SER A 149 2.51 8.55 -16.95
C SER A 149 1.79 8.08 -18.21
N VAL A 150 2.29 7.01 -18.82
CA VAL A 150 1.62 6.33 -19.94
C VAL A 150 0.22 5.88 -19.51
N ASP A 151 0.09 5.38 -18.29
CA ASP A 151 -1.16 4.93 -17.70
C ASP A 151 -2.21 6.04 -17.66
N SER A 152 -1.81 7.20 -17.18
CA SER A 152 -2.72 8.36 -17.03
C SER A 152 -3.08 9.00 -18.37
N GLU A 153 -2.17 9.00 -19.35
CA GLU A 153 -2.46 9.43 -20.72
C GLU A 153 -3.51 8.53 -21.38
N LEU A 154 -3.32 7.20 -21.31
CA LEU A 154 -4.28 6.24 -21.83
C LEU A 154 -5.64 6.36 -21.14
N SER A 155 -5.63 6.57 -19.81
CA SER A 155 -6.87 6.73 -19.05
C SER A 155 -7.66 7.98 -19.46
N GLY A 156 -6.98 9.07 -19.79
CA GLY A 156 -7.58 10.35 -20.20
C GLY A 156 -7.92 10.46 -21.69
N ARG A 157 -7.62 9.42 -22.49
CA ARG A 157 -7.64 9.48 -23.96
C ARG A 157 -8.92 10.05 -24.57
N PHE A 158 -10.07 9.77 -23.98
CA PHE A 158 -11.37 10.18 -24.50
C PHE A 158 -12.13 11.14 -23.59
N VAL A 159 -11.56 11.59 -22.48
CA VAL A 159 -12.19 12.55 -21.57
C VAL A 159 -12.26 13.95 -22.15
N SER A 160 -11.30 14.31 -23.01
CA SER A 160 -11.27 15.62 -23.67
C SER A 160 -10.65 15.50 -25.06
N SER A 161 -11.24 16.17 -26.03
CA SER A 161 -10.68 16.32 -27.38
C SER A 161 -9.55 17.35 -27.46
N LYS A 162 -9.22 18.03 -26.36
CA LYS A 162 -8.28 19.16 -26.35
C LYS A 162 -6.95 18.79 -25.73
N LYS A 163 -5.88 19.20 -26.44
CA LYS A 163 -4.46 19.31 -26.10
C LYS A 163 -3.95 18.58 -24.85
N LEU A 164 -3.01 17.67 -25.05
CA LEU A 164 -2.11 17.11 -24.04
C LEU A 164 -1.12 18.18 -23.54
N ALA A 165 -1.57 19.08 -22.71
CA ALA A 165 -0.71 19.99 -21.97
C ALA A 165 -1.33 20.19 -20.58
N GLY A 166 -0.68 19.62 -19.56
CA GLY A 166 -1.15 19.63 -18.20
C GLY A 166 -2.24 18.58 -17.91
N PHE A 167 -2.75 18.60 -16.71
CA PHE A 167 -3.70 17.61 -16.21
C PHE A 167 -5.13 17.82 -16.72
N LEU A 168 -5.87 16.71 -16.81
CA LEU A 168 -7.32 16.69 -16.98
C LEU A 168 -7.97 16.32 -15.65
N LYS A 169 -9.06 17.01 -15.27
CA LYS A 169 -9.85 16.56 -14.11
C LYS A 169 -10.41 15.16 -14.37
N ASN A 170 -10.22 14.25 -13.43
CA ASN A 170 -10.81 12.93 -13.52
C ASN A 170 -12.31 12.97 -13.17
N PRO A 171 -13.23 12.70 -14.12
CA PRO A 171 -14.66 12.66 -13.83
C PRO A 171 -15.06 11.60 -12.81
N LEU A 172 -14.19 10.59 -12.59
CA LEU A 172 -14.42 9.50 -11.64
C LEU A 172 -13.80 9.78 -10.27
N PHE A 173 -13.12 10.89 -10.08
CA PHE A 173 -12.54 11.23 -8.78
C PHE A 173 -13.62 11.35 -7.71
N ASN A 174 -13.41 10.66 -6.59
CA ASN A 174 -14.36 10.59 -5.46
C ASN A 174 -15.75 10.03 -5.87
N ASN A 175 -15.81 9.30 -6.97
CA ASN A 175 -17.03 8.64 -7.45
C ASN A 175 -16.98 7.15 -7.06
N TYR A 176 -17.96 6.72 -6.29
CA TYR A 176 -18.09 5.35 -5.80
C TYR A 176 -19.16 4.55 -6.55
N SER A 177 -19.76 5.12 -7.59
CA SER A 177 -20.65 4.45 -8.53
C SER A 177 -19.84 4.02 -9.75
N TRP A 178 -19.89 2.74 -10.10
CA TRP A 178 -19.13 2.19 -11.23
C TRP A 178 -20.08 1.86 -12.40
N GLY A 179 -20.12 0.62 -12.86
CA GLY A 179 -20.97 0.19 -13.97
C GLY A 179 -20.55 0.82 -15.29
N MET A 180 -21.46 1.50 -15.98
CA MET A 180 -21.20 2.18 -17.26
C MET A 180 -20.55 3.57 -17.11
N THR A 181 -20.35 4.06 -15.90
CA THR A 181 -19.85 5.42 -15.64
C THR A 181 -18.50 5.71 -16.31
N PRO A 182 -17.49 4.81 -16.28
CA PRO A 182 -16.23 5.03 -17.00
C PRO A 182 -16.42 5.24 -18.50
N SER A 183 -17.22 4.41 -19.14
CA SER A 183 -17.51 4.51 -20.58
C SER A 183 -18.21 5.82 -20.93
N ILE A 184 -19.22 6.22 -20.15
CA ILE A 184 -19.94 7.50 -20.37
C ILE A 184 -19.01 8.70 -20.19
N ALA A 185 -18.12 8.63 -19.19
CA ALA A 185 -17.15 9.67 -18.90
C ALA A 185 -15.95 9.71 -19.88
N GLY A 186 -15.80 8.73 -20.76
CA GLY A 186 -14.66 8.59 -21.65
C GLY A 186 -13.36 8.21 -20.94
N VAL A 187 -13.44 7.71 -19.70
CA VAL A 187 -12.28 7.27 -18.90
C VAL A 187 -12.05 5.80 -19.13
N ILE A 188 -10.87 5.44 -19.58
CA ILE A 188 -10.42 4.04 -19.61
C ILE A 188 -9.63 3.76 -18.32
N PRO A 189 -10.15 2.94 -17.39
CA PRO A 189 -9.41 2.63 -16.17
C PRO A 189 -8.14 1.84 -16.49
N VAL A 190 -7.00 2.27 -15.96
CA VAL A 190 -5.68 1.67 -16.23
C VAL A 190 -5.04 1.22 -14.93
N ALA A 191 -4.43 0.04 -14.96
CA ALA A 191 -3.59 -0.51 -13.91
C ALA A 191 -2.31 -1.07 -14.50
N ARG A 192 -1.29 -1.31 -13.67
CA ARG A 192 0.01 -1.81 -14.11
C ARG A 192 0.41 -3.04 -13.29
N LEU A 193 0.88 -4.10 -13.97
CA LEU A 193 1.59 -5.23 -13.36
C LEU A 193 3.08 -5.07 -13.64
N ASP A 194 3.78 -4.41 -12.73
CA ASP A 194 5.15 -3.98 -12.93
C ASP A 194 5.97 -4.06 -11.63
N GLY A 195 7.29 -3.98 -11.75
CA GLY A 195 8.25 -4.04 -10.65
C GLY A 195 9.67 -4.12 -11.17
N ALA A 196 10.64 -4.25 -10.28
CA ALA A 196 12.04 -4.36 -10.66
C ALA A 196 12.30 -5.66 -11.45
N ALA A 197 11.66 -6.77 -11.06
CA ALA A 197 11.76 -8.06 -11.71
C ALA A 197 10.38 -8.58 -12.17
N ARG A 198 10.37 -9.58 -13.06
CA ARG A 198 9.16 -10.30 -13.46
C ARG A 198 8.42 -10.91 -12.25
N ALA A 199 9.19 -11.52 -11.34
CA ALA A 199 8.63 -12.13 -10.13
C ALA A 199 7.84 -11.15 -9.26
N ASP A 200 8.24 -9.86 -9.25
CA ASP A 200 7.53 -8.81 -8.53
C ASP A 200 6.14 -8.57 -9.12
N ALA A 201 6.04 -8.47 -10.45
CA ALA A 201 4.78 -8.29 -11.16
C ALA A 201 3.82 -9.49 -10.96
N GLU A 202 4.34 -10.71 -11.01
CA GLU A 202 3.57 -11.93 -10.71
C GLU A 202 3.18 -11.98 -9.22
N GLY A 203 4.05 -11.50 -8.34
CA GLY A 203 3.82 -11.41 -6.89
C GLY A 203 2.60 -10.57 -6.53
N LEU A 204 2.37 -9.45 -7.21
CA LEU A 204 1.17 -8.61 -7.04
C LEU A 204 -0.12 -9.44 -7.18
N VAL A 205 -0.19 -10.24 -8.26
CA VAL A 205 -1.37 -11.08 -8.56
C VAL A 205 -1.51 -12.24 -7.57
N LYS A 206 -0.42 -12.92 -7.24
CA LYS A 206 -0.41 -14.03 -6.28
C LYS A 206 -0.86 -13.57 -4.90
N SER A 207 -0.32 -12.44 -4.42
CA SER A 207 -0.67 -11.81 -3.14
C SER A 207 -2.15 -11.40 -3.09
N ALA A 208 -2.66 -10.82 -4.18
CA ALA A 208 -4.06 -10.42 -4.31
C ALA A 208 -5.01 -11.62 -4.25
N ILE A 209 -4.75 -12.67 -5.04
CA ILE A 209 -5.59 -13.88 -5.08
C ILE A 209 -5.59 -14.60 -3.74
N GLU A 210 -4.43 -14.71 -3.07
CA GLU A 210 -4.35 -15.35 -1.77
C GLU A 210 -5.14 -14.56 -0.69
N ALA A 211 -5.07 -13.22 -0.75
CA ALA A 211 -5.88 -12.38 0.13
C ALA A 211 -7.40 -12.49 -0.16
N GLU A 212 -7.80 -12.64 -1.41
CA GLU A 212 -9.21 -12.91 -1.74
C GLU A 212 -9.71 -14.24 -1.22
N LYS A 213 -8.85 -15.27 -1.15
CA LYS A 213 -9.20 -16.59 -0.60
C LYS A 213 -9.30 -16.57 0.92
N ARG A 214 -8.30 -16.02 1.60
CA ARG A 214 -8.16 -16.10 3.05
C ARG A 214 -8.67 -14.87 3.80
N GLY A 215 -8.91 -13.77 3.10
CA GLY A 215 -9.21 -12.45 3.65
C GLY A 215 -7.95 -11.65 3.95
N ILE A 216 -8.11 -10.32 3.92
CA ILE A 216 -7.08 -9.39 4.34
C ILE A 216 -7.03 -9.34 5.88
N ALA A 217 -5.83 -9.49 6.45
CA ALA A 217 -5.58 -9.45 7.88
C ALA A 217 -4.25 -8.76 8.16
N GLY A 218 -4.19 -8.05 9.29
CA GLY A 218 -3.03 -7.24 9.69
C GLY A 218 -3.46 -5.94 10.34
N ARG A 219 -2.61 -4.94 10.27
CA ARG A 219 -2.75 -3.63 10.89
C ARG A 219 -2.66 -2.49 9.87
N VAL A 220 -2.98 -1.30 10.32
CA VAL A 220 -2.84 -0.05 9.55
C VAL A 220 -1.72 0.78 10.15
N TYR A 221 -0.83 1.29 9.31
CA TYR A 221 0.25 2.19 9.69
C TYR A 221 0.15 3.48 8.91
N ILE A 222 0.14 4.59 9.63
CA ILE A 222 -0.03 5.95 9.12
C ILE A 222 1.16 6.81 9.54
N ASP A 223 1.98 7.22 8.56
CA ASP A 223 3.10 8.13 8.76
C ASP A 223 2.71 9.56 8.36
N LYS A 224 2.57 10.47 9.34
CA LYS A 224 2.27 11.89 9.09
C LYS A 224 3.55 12.71 9.09
N SER A 225 3.70 13.62 8.12
CA SER A 225 4.92 14.43 8.00
C SER A 225 4.91 15.71 8.82
N LYS A 226 3.75 16.20 9.22
CA LYS A 226 3.52 17.55 9.79
C LYS A 226 4.00 18.71 8.89
N ARG A 227 4.36 18.43 7.64
CA ARG A 227 4.85 19.44 6.68
C ARG A 227 3.72 20.21 6.03
N GLU A 228 2.64 19.51 5.68
CA GLU A 228 1.49 20.10 5.00
C GLU A 228 0.18 19.48 5.54
N LYS A 229 -0.65 20.35 6.13
CA LYS A 229 -1.88 19.95 6.84
C LYS A 229 -2.90 19.19 5.97
N THR A 230 -2.92 19.43 4.66
CA THR A 230 -3.90 18.81 3.77
C THR A 230 -3.61 17.32 3.62
N GLY A 231 -2.35 16.94 3.39
CA GLY A 231 -1.94 15.54 3.30
C GLY A 231 -2.14 14.80 4.62
N ASP A 232 -1.77 15.42 5.75
CA ASP A 232 -1.99 14.81 7.07
C ASP A 232 -3.49 14.57 7.33
N ARG A 233 -4.39 15.50 6.93
CA ARG A 233 -5.85 15.28 7.02
C ARG A 233 -6.35 14.11 6.17
N TRP A 234 -5.74 13.87 4.99
CA TRP A 234 -6.09 12.70 4.18
C TRP A 234 -5.70 11.39 4.87
N LEU A 235 -4.54 11.39 5.52
CA LEU A 235 -4.05 10.26 6.30
C LEU A 235 -4.93 10.01 7.54
N ASP A 236 -5.29 11.05 8.28
CA ASP A 236 -6.23 10.96 9.41
C ASP A 236 -7.59 10.39 8.98
N ALA A 237 -8.09 10.81 7.82
CA ALA A 237 -9.35 10.30 7.30
C ALA A 237 -9.24 8.81 6.89
N ALA A 238 -8.14 8.39 6.28
CA ALA A 238 -7.88 6.99 5.96
C ALA A 238 -7.78 6.12 7.24
N ALA A 239 -7.07 6.61 8.26
CA ALA A 239 -6.98 5.98 9.57
C ALA A 239 -8.36 5.72 10.19
N LYS A 240 -9.23 6.73 10.20
CA LYS A 240 -10.60 6.64 10.74
C LYS A 240 -11.45 5.61 9.97
N ILE A 241 -11.38 5.61 8.64
CA ILE A 241 -12.13 4.66 7.79
C ILE A 241 -11.69 3.22 8.09
N LEU A 242 -10.39 2.95 8.13
CA LEU A 242 -9.87 1.61 8.35
C LEU A 242 -10.04 1.15 9.80
N SER A 243 -9.95 2.07 10.77
CA SER A 243 -10.30 1.79 12.16
C SER A 243 -11.79 1.41 12.28
N ALA A 244 -12.70 2.11 11.59
CA ALA A 244 -14.12 1.74 11.54
C ALA A 244 -14.36 0.34 10.96
N ALA A 245 -13.50 -0.11 10.04
CA ALA A 245 -13.50 -1.48 9.51
C ALA A 245 -12.89 -2.52 10.48
N GLY A 246 -12.50 -2.11 11.67
CA GLY A 246 -12.02 -2.96 12.76
C GLY A 246 -10.51 -3.12 12.86
N PHE A 247 -9.73 -2.55 11.96
CA PHE A 247 -8.27 -2.64 12.04
C PHE A 247 -7.71 -1.85 13.23
N ASP A 248 -6.67 -2.37 13.86
CA ASP A 248 -5.82 -1.57 14.74
C ASP A 248 -4.99 -0.61 13.88
N VAL A 249 -4.91 0.64 14.31
CA VAL A 249 -4.16 1.71 13.63
C VAL A 249 -3.02 2.16 14.51
N SER A 250 -1.82 2.23 13.95
CA SER A 250 -0.67 2.93 14.52
C SER A 250 -0.41 4.20 13.71
N GLU A 251 -0.33 5.34 14.40
CA GLU A 251 -0.06 6.63 13.79
C GLU A 251 1.27 7.17 14.28
N ASN A 252 2.19 7.45 13.35
CA ASN A 252 3.39 8.20 13.62
C ASN A 252 3.16 9.67 13.28
N SER A 253 3.45 10.56 14.22
CA SER A 253 3.36 12.01 14.02
C SER A 253 4.70 12.70 14.31
N GLU A 254 5.77 11.92 14.45
CA GLU A 254 7.11 12.46 14.63
C GLU A 254 7.73 12.87 13.28
N PRO A 255 8.81 13.66 13.26
CA PRO A 255 9.41 14.15 12.01
C PRO A 255 9.97 13.08 11.07
N GLY A 256 10.22 11.85 11.56
CA GLY A 256 10.68 10.70 10.77
C GLY A 256 9.54 9.76 10.41
N LEU A 257 9.81 8.77 9.54
CA LEU A 257 8.91 7.64 9.31
C LEU A 257 9.05 6.61 10.44
N PHE A 258 8.13 5.64 10.49
CA PHE A 258 8.30 4.46 11.33
C PHE A 258 9.69 3.84 11.12
N GLY A 259 10.47 3.81 12.17
CA GLY A 259 11.80 3.21 12.18
C GLY A 259 11.78 1.73 12.52
N CYS A 260 12.96 1.09 12.44
CA CYS A 260 13.12 -0.34 12.75
C CYS A 260 12.82 -0.70 14.22
N ALA A 261 12.70 0.30 15.09
CA ALA A 261 12.35 0.16 16.51
C ALA A 261 10.85 0.28 16.79
N ASP A 262 10.11 0.79 15.83
CA ASP A 262 8.68 0.99 15.96
C ASP A 262 7.93 -0.29 15.58
N ARG A 263 6.70 -0.39 16.02
CA ARG A 263 5.85 -1.50 15.66
C ARG A 263 5.51 -1.44 14.18
N MET A 264 5.66 -2.58 13.44
CA MET A 264 5.32 -2.71 12.02
C MET A 264 4.84 -4.13 11.68
N ASP A 265 4.32 -4.87 12.64
CA ASP A 265 3.83 -6.23 12.42
C ASP A 265 2.62 -6.26 11.47
N ALA A 266 2.69 -7.12 10.47
CA ALA A 266 1.65 -7.39 9.48
C ALA A 266 0.97 -6.12 8.90
N PRO A 267 1.69 -5.22 8.21
CA PRO A 267 1.14 -3.98 7.64
C PRO A 267 0.20 -4.27 6.46
N ALA A 268 -1.10 -4.49 6.74
CA ALA A 268 -2.12 -4.64 5.71
C ALA A 268 -2.36 -3.35 4.93
N PHE A 269 -2.20 -2.21 5.58
CA PHE A 269 -2.22 -0.88 4.97
C PHE A 269 -1.08 -0.05 5.53
N TYR A 270 -0.30 0.55 4.62
CA TYR A 270 0.68 1.58 4.94
C TYR A 270 0.40 2.82 4.09
N PHE A 271 0.12 3.95 4.73
CA PHE A 271 -0.03 5.24 4.07
C PHE A 271 0.83 6.27 4.78
N GLY A 272 1.75 6.91 4.03
CA GLY A 272 2.67 7.85 4.66
C GLY A 272 3.25 8.89 3.72
N TRP A 273 4.01 9.82 4.29
CA TRP A 273 4.87 10.78 3.66
C TRP A 273 5.78 11.45 4.71
N TYR A 274 6.92 12.03 4.45
CA TYR A 274 7.51 12.36 3.18
C TYR A 274 9.02 12.13 3.27
N THR A 275 9.56 11.20 2.53
CA THR A 275 11.01 11.04 2.36
C THR A 275 11.32 10.66 0.91
N PHE A 276 12.58 10.97 0.48
CA PHE A 276 13.02 10.74 -0.90
C PHE A 276 13.18 9.26 -1.25
N ARG A 277 13.55 8.44 -0.28
CA ARG A 277 13.91 7.03 -0.48
C ARG A 277 13.31 6.16 0.62
N PRO A 278 13.07 4.88 0.33
CA PRO A 278 12.71 3.91 1.35
C PRO A 278 13.72 3.89 2.50
N CYS A 279 13.23 3.96 3.72
CA CYS A 279 14.02 3.93 4.96
C CYS A 279 13.26 3.15 6.04
N GLY A 280 13.83 3.04 7.26
CA GLY A 280 13.27 2.24 8.33
C GLY A 280 13.05 0.80 7.87
N TYR A 281 11.91 0.23 8.20
CA TYR A 281 11.55 -1.14 7.78
C TYR A 281 11.60 -1.37 6.27
N PHE A 282 11.31 -0.36 5.46
CA PHE A 282 11.29 -0.51 4.00
C PHE A 282 12.69 -0.62 3.37
N ALA A 283 13.73 -0.31 4.13
CA ALA A 283 15.13 -0.58 3.79
C ALA A 283 15.67 -1.88 4.41
N GLU A 284 15.01 -2.41 5.47
CA GLU A 284 15.46 -3.61 6.18
C GLU A 284 15.38 -4.88 5.31
N LYS A 285 16.41 -5.73 5.43
CA LYS A 285 16.41 -7.07 4.88
C LYS A 285 15.41 -7.94 5.65
N GLY A 286 14.67 -8.78 4.92
CA GLY A 286 13.70 -9.70 5.52
C GLY A 286 12.37 -9.05 5.94
N PHE A 287 12.19 -7.74 5.70
CA PHE A 287 10.85 -7.15 5.79
C PHE A 287 10.00 -7.54 4.58
N SER A 288 8.76 -7.96 4.83
CA SER A 288 7.76 -8.23 3.80
C SER A 288 6.38 -7.76 4.24
N PHE A 289 5.58 -7.39 3.26
CA PHE A 289 4.15 -7.11 3.45
C PHE A 289 3.36 -8.43 3.56
N PRO A 290 2.29 -8.47 4.36
CA PRO A 290 1.36 -9.58 4.35
C PRO A 290 0.58 -9.63 3.03
N ARG A 291 -0.04 -10.79 2.72
CA ARG A 291 -0.89 -10.94 1.54
C ARG A 291 -1.95 -9.84 1.44
N GLY A 292 -2.14 -9.31 0.26
CA GLY A 292 -3.16 -8.30 -0.04
C GLY A 292 -2.86 -6.89 0.50
N ALA A 293 -1.67 -6.63 1.01
CA ALA A 293 -1.32 -5.33 1.55
C ALA A 293 -1.39 -4.21 0.49
N SER A 294 -1.86 -3.05 0.92
CA SER A 294 -1.86 -1.82 0.12
C SER A 294 -0.89 -0.80 0.70
N ALA A 295 -0.01 -0.24 -0.13
CA ALA A 295 1.01 0.70 0.31
C ALA A 295 1.06 1.95 -0.57
N LEU A 296 1.05 3.13 0.06
CA LEU A 296 1.19 4.43 -0.56
C LEU A 296 2.15 5.30 0.23
N HIS A 297 3.21 5.81 -0.43
CA HIS A 297 4.05 6.85 0.12
C HIS A 297 3.96 8.09 -0.76
N ILE A 298 3.45 9.18 -0.20
CA ILE A 298 3.28 10.44 -0.92
C ILE A 298 4.67 11.06 -1.14
N TYR A 299 5.18 10.88 -2.35
CA TYR A 299 6.43 11.44 -2.82
C TYR A 299 6.37 11.65 -4.33
N SER A 300 6.91 12.76 -4.82
CA SER A 300 6.76 13.23 -6.20
C SER A 300 7.30 12.25 -7.24
N PHE A 301 8.39 11.59 -6.97
CA PHE A 301 9.12 10.73 -7.91
C PHE A 301 9.11 9.26 -7.46
N SER A 302 8.09 8.83 -6.72
CA SER A 302 8.02 7.49 -6.11
C SER A 302 8.05 6.34 -7.14
N ALA A 303 7.64 6.59 -8.39
CA ALA A 303 7.67 5.66 -9.53
C ALA A 303 8.54 6.19 -10.69
N SER A 304 9.50 7.08 -10.42
CA SER A 304 10.33 7.69 -11.48
C SER A 304 11.21 6.68 -12.22
N ASP A 305 11.58 5.59 -11.55
CA ASP A 305 12.24 4.42 -12.14
C ASP A 305 11.66 3.15 -11.53
N MET A 306 10.85 2.42 -12.30
CA MET A 306 10.19 1.18 -11.89
C MET A 306 11.14 -0.02 -11.81
N ARG A 307 12.38 0.11 -12.28
CA ARG A 307 13.41 -0.95 -12.27
C ARG A 307 14.33 -0.85 -11.06
N ASN A 308 14.24 0.23 -10.30
CA ASN A 308 15.15 0.52 -9.19
C ASN A 308 14.38 0.57 -7.85
N ALA A 309 14.59 -0.45 -7.02
CA ALA A 309 13.99 -0.54 -5.67
C ALA A 309 14.49 0.52 -4.67
N ALA A 310 15.35 1.46 -5.08
CA ALA A 310 15.62 2.68 -4.34
C ALA A 310 14.49 3.72 -4.48
N ASN A 311 13.51 3.48 -5.34
CA ASN A 311 12.26 4.26 -5.41
C ASN A 311 11.15 3.54 -4.61
N TRP A 312 10.23 4.32 -4.05
CA TRP A 312 9.19 3.82 -3.16
C TRP A 312 8.27 2.76 -3.79
N THR A 313 7.78 3.03 -5.00
CA THR A 313 6.82 2.13 -5.66
C THR A 313 7.42 0.74 -5.93
N PRO A 314 8.56 0.58 -6.64
CA PRO A 314 9.14 -0.74 -6.82
C PRO A 314 9.68 -1.35 -5.51
N ALA A 315 10.08 -0.57 -4.51
CA ALA A 315 10.45 -1.09 -3.20
C ALA A 315 9.28 -1.78 -2.51
N PHE A 316 8.10 -1.18 -2.51
CA PHE A 316 6.91 -1.79 -1.92
C PHE A 316 6.49 -3.06 -2.67
N VAL A 317 6.56 -3.04 -4.00
CA VAL A 317 6.23 -4.22 -4.83
C VAL A 317 7.19 -5.36 -4.53
N SER A 318 8.51 -5.11 -4.53
CA SER A 318 9.53 -6.14 -4.25
C SER A 318 9.45 -6.72 -2.83
N LYS A 319 8.80 -6.01 -1.91
CA LYS A 319 8.51 -6.47 -0.55
C LYS A 319 7.12 -7.12 -0.39
N GLY A 320 6.41 -7.39 -1.49
CA GLY A 320 5.20 -8.22 -1.51
C GLY A 320 3.88 -7.46 -1.33
N ALA A 321 3.86 -6.12 -1.37
CA ALA A 321 2.60 -5.38 -1.40
C ALA A 321 1.80 -5.72 -2.67
N ALA A 322 0.47 -5.88 -2.56
CA ALA A 322 -0.42 -6.27 -3.65
C ALA A 322 -0.98 -5.07 -4.43
N ALA A 323 -1.04 -3.90 -3.81
CA ALA A 323 -1.57 -2.67 -4.39
C ALA A 323 -0.69 -1.49 -3.96
N VAL A 324 -0.05 -0.84 -4.93
CA VAL A 324 0.93 0.22 -4.69
C VAL A 324 0.64 1.41 -5.60
N PHE A 325 0.95 2.60 -5.12
CA PHE A 325 0.75 3.85 -5.84
C PHE A 325 2.06 4.58 -6.05
N GLY A 326 2.15 5.34 -7.13
CA GLY A 326 3.32 6.14 -7.39
C GLY A 326 3.10 7.29 -8.36
N ASN A 327 4.14 8.10 -8.52
CA ASN A 327 4.17 9.22 -9.45
C ASN A 327 5.48 9.17 -10.25
N VAL A 328 5.40 9.32 -11.57
CA VAL A 328 6.56 9.21 -12.47
C VAL A 328 7.38 10.50 -12.55
N TYR A 329 6.76 11.63 -12.22
CA TYR A 329 7.33 12.98 -12.12
C TYR A 329 6.66 13.73 -10.95
N GLU A 330 6.85 15.07 -10.88
CA GLU A 330 6.22 15.95 -9.87
C GLU A 330 4.71 16.10 -10.09
N PRO A 331 3.85 15.47 -9.25
CA PRO A 331 2.39 15.56 -9.38
C PRO A 331 1.81 16.79 -8.68
N TYR A 332 2.58 17.44 -7.80
CA TYR A 332 2.11 18.25 -6.68
C TYR A 332 1.19 17.46 -5.73
N LEU A 333 1.05 17.90 -4.48
CA LEU A 333 0.27 17.16 -3.49
C LEU A 333 -1.16 16.88 -3.97
N GLY A 334 -1.83 17.88 -4.54
CA GLY A 334 -3.20 17.73 -5.05
C GLY A 334 -3.36 16.80 -6.24
N GLY A 335 -2.27 16.42 -6.90
CA GLY A 335 -2.29 15.54 -8.09
C GLY A 335 -1.86 14.09 -7.84
N THR A 336 -1.56 13.73 -6.59
CA THR A 336 -1.29 12.33 -6.19
C THR A 336 -2.59 11.59 -5.85
N HIS A 337 -2.53 10.28 -5.76
CA HIS A 337 -3.66 9.49 -5.26
C HIS A 337 -4.01 9.85 -3.82
N HIS A 338 -5.30 9.98 -3.53
CA HIS A 338 -5.81 10.35 -2.21
C HIS A 338 -6.08 9.10 -1.36
N PRO A 339 -5.30 8.81 -0.30
CA PRO A 339 -5.39 7.57 0.47
C PRO A 339 -6.76 7.37 1.14
N HIS A 340 -7.42 8.43 1.61
CA HIS A 340 -8.75 8.33 2.22
C HIS A 340 -9.85 7.99 1.22
N VAL A 341 -9.74 8.47 -0.02
CA VAL A 341 -10.70 8.11 -1.09
C VAL A 341 -10.53 6.64 -1.45
N TYR A 342 -9.27 6.17 -1.57
CA TYR A 342 -8.97 4.75 -1.79
C TYR A 342 -9.51 3.86 -0.67
N ALA A 343 -9.21 4.18 0.60
CA ALA A 343 -9.70 3.43 1.75
C ALA A 343 -11.23 3.37 1.81
N LEU A 344 -11.92 4.49 1.53
CA LEU A 344 -13.38 4.55 1.51
C LEU A 344 -13.98 3.71 0.36
N ALA A 345 -13.37 3.76 -0.81
CA ALA A 345 -13.79 2.97 -1.97
C ALA A 345 -13.69 1.47 -1.68
N LEU A 346 -12.58 1.02 -1.10
CA LEU A 346 -12.41 -0.37 -0.65
C LEU A 346 -13.44 -0.77 0.41
N ALA A 347 -13.68 0.08 1.41
CA ALA A 347 -14.68 -0.15 2.44
C ALA A 347 -16.11 -0.25 1.88
N ARG A 348 -16.36 0.34 0.71
CA ARG A 348 -17.61 0.22 -0.07
C ARG A 348 -17.62 -0.99 -1.01
N GLY A 349 -16.65 -1.88 -0.93
CA GLY A 349 -16.59 -3.13 -1.70
C GLY A 349 -16.07 -2.96 -3.14
N MET A 350 -15.44 -1.83 -3.47
CA MET A 350 -14.77 -1.65 -4.76
C MET A 350 -13.53 -2.54 -4.88
N SER A 351 -13.18 -2.93 -6.09
CA SER A 351 -11.88 -3.54 -6.35
C SER A 351 -10.75 -2.51 -6.19
N SER A 352 -9.52 -2.97 -6.07
CA SER A 352 -8.35 -2.09 -5.93
C SER A 352 -8.19 -1.15 -7.12
N GLY A 353 -8.46 -1.61 -8.35
CA GLY A 353 -8.41 -0.79 -9.56
C GLY A 353 -9.51 0.26 -9.62
N GLU A 354 -10.75 -0.11 -9.25
CA GLU A 354 -11.86 0.83 -9.13
C GLU A 354 -11.54 1.90 -8.09
N ALA A 355 -11.07 1.47 -6.92
CA ALA A 355 -10.71 2.36 -5.81
C ALA A 355 -9.53 3.29 -6.18
N ALA A 356 -8.53 2.78 -6.90
CA ALA A 356 -7.41 3.57 -7.38
C ALA A 356 -7.85 4.63 -8.39
N THR A 357 -8.73 4.27 -9.33
CA THR A 357 -9.30 5.22 -10.30
C THR A 357 -10.11 6.32 -9.60
N ALA A 358 -10.92 5.95 -8.59
CA ALA A 358 -11.66 6.93 -7.79
C ALA A 358 -10.75 7.82 -6.92
N ALA A 359 -9.59 7.33 -6.53
CA ALA A 359 -8.62 8.07 -5.70
C ALA A 359 -7.70 9.01 -6.49
N MET A 360 -7.68 8.92 -7.82
CA MET A 360 -6.84 9.75 -8.69
C MET A 360 -7.59 11.01 -9.12
N PRO A 361 -7.17 12.22 -8.69
CA PRO A 361 -7.89 13.47 -9.00
C PRO A 361 -7.73 13.93 -10.44
N PHE A 362 -6.62 13.57 -11.08
CA PHE A 362 -6.28 14.04 -12.42
C PHE A 362 -5.81 12.90 -13.32
N LEU A 363 -6.18 12.98 -14.60
CA LEU A 363 -5.73 12.15 -15.73
C LEU A 363 -4.77 12.96 -16.61
N SER A 364 -4.09 12.32 -17.54
CA SER A 364 -3.02 12.94 -18.34
C SER A 364 -2.00 13.62 -17.43
N TRP A 365 -1.66 12.96 -16.32
CA TRP A 365 -0.79 13.46 -15.26
C TRP A 365 0.16 12.36 -14.77
N GLN A 366 0.69 12.46 -13.55
CA GLN A 366 1.85 11.70 -13.10
C GLN A 366 1.55 10.36 -12.43
N GLY A 367 0.31 10.14 -12.01
CA GLY A 367 -0.06 9.00 -11.17
C GLY A 367 -0.03 7.66 -11.89
N VAL A 368 0.40 6.62 -11.18
CA VAL A 368 0.28 5.21 -11.58
C VAL A 368 -0.30 4.39 -10.43
N PHE A 369 -1.09 3.37 -10.77
CA PHE A 369 -1.52 2.31 -9.86
C PHE A 369 -0.87 1.00 -10.28
N VAL A 370 -0.10 0.38 -9.38
CA VAL A 370 0.64 -0.87 -9.61
C VAL A 370 0.02 -1.96 -8.76
N GLY A 371 -0.69 -2.88 -9.40
CA GLY A 371 -1.43 -3.93 -8.72
C GLY A 371 -2.47 -4.56 -9.64
N ASP A 372 -3.06 -5.64 -9.18
CA ASP A 372 -4.15 -6.32 -9.85
C ASP A 372 -5.46 -5.50 -9.71
N PRO A 373 -6.02 -4.93 -10.79
CA PRO A 373 -7.21 -4.10 -10.68
C PRO A 373 -8.47 -4.87 -10.28
N LEU A 374 -8.50 -6.18 -10.47
CA LEU A 374 -9.62 -7.04 -10.07
C LEU A 374 -9.57 -7.43 -8.59
N PHE A 375 -8.47 -7.15 -7.89
CA PHE A 375 -8.30 -7.50 -6.48
C PHE A 375 -9.36 -6.86 -5.59
N LYS A 376 -10.07 -7.67 -4.81
CA LYS A 376 -11.07 -7.25 -3.83
C LYS A 376 -10.60 -7.59 -2.41
N PRO A 377 -9.97 -6.67 -1.70
CA PRO A 377 -9.40 -6.93 -0.36
C PRO A 377 -10.42 -7.48 0.64
N PHE A 378 -11.68 -7.06 0.56
CA PHE A 378 -12.75 -7.46 1.48
C PHE A 378 -13.68 -8.55 0.91
N LYS A 379 -13.28 -9.26 -0.17
CA LYS A 379 -14.07 -10.37 -0.76
C LYS A 379 -14.38 -11.44 0.28
N THR A 380 -13.37 -11.91 1.00
CA THR A 380 -13.56 -12.79 2.16
C THR A 380 -13.71 -11.94 3.41
N GLY A 381 -14.96 -11.77 3.83
CA GLY A 381 -15.32 -10.96 4.99
C GLY A 381 -14.84 -11.56 6.31
N LEU A 382 -14.86 -10.74 7.38
CA LEU A 382 -14.32 -11.11 8.69
C LEU A 382 -15.00 -12.36 9.28
N ASP A 383 -16.31 -12.50 9.13
CA ASP A 383 -17.05 -13.66 9.63
C ASP A 383 -16.65 -14.97 8.91
N ALA A 384 -16.32 -14.90 7.62
CA ALA A 384 -15.79 -16.05 6.88
C ALA A 384 -14.36 -16.41 7.33
N GLN A 385 -13.54 -15.41 7.63
CA GLN A 385 -12.21 -15.62 8.21
C GLN A 385 -12.31 -16.31 9.57
N MET A 386 -13.23 -15.88 10.44
CA MET A 386 -13.44 -16.51 11.76
C MET A 386 -13.91 -17.96 11.62
N ARG A 387 -14.87 -18.25 10.73
CA ARG A 387 -15.28 -19.64 10.46
C ARG A 387 -14.12 -20.52 9.99
N ALA A 388 -13.24 -20.00 9.15
CA ALA A 388 -12.05 -20.72 8.70
C ALA A 388 -11.09 -21.02 9.87
N ILE A 389 -10.88 -20.06 10.77
CA ILE A 389 -10.08 -20.23 11.99
C ILE A 389 -10.70 -21.31 12.89
N ASP A 390 -12.01 -21.23 13.15
CA ASP A 390 -12.73 -22.17 14.00
C ASP A 390 -12.73 -23.60 13.42
N SER A 391 -12.65 -23.74 12.08
CA SER A 391 -12.53 -25.05 11.40
C SER A 391 -11.09 -25.55 11.29
N GLY A 392 -10.11 -24.90 11.92
CA GLY A 392 -8.70 -25.32 11.95
C GLY A 392 -7.84 -24.82 10.78
N SER A 393 -8.35 -23.89 9.97
CA SER A 393 -7.59 -23.31 8.83
C SER A 393 -6.84 -22.03 9.20
N ALA A 394 -6.31 -21.96 10.43
CA ALA A 394 -5.55 -20.80 10.93
C ALA A 394 -4.14 -20.70 10.31
N ASP A 395 -3.67 -19.47 10.17
CA ASP A 395 -2.30 -19.12 9.78
C ASP A 395 -1.71 -18.00 10.67
N ALA A 396 -0.50 -17.53 10.38
CA ALA A 396 0.18 -16.49 11.16
C ALA A 396 -0.62 -15.17 11.24
N LEU A 397 -1.44 -14.86 10.23
CA LEU A 397 -2.23 -13.63 10.19
C LEU A 397 -3.59 -13.76 10.91
N SER A 398 -4.01 -14.96 11.27
CA SER A 398 -5.31 -15.24 11.90
C SER A 398 -5.54 -14.46 13.20
N GLN A 399 -4.49 -14.22 13.97
CA GLN A 399 -4.54 -13.41 15.19
C GLN A 399 -5.07 -11.99 14.93
N TYR A 400 -4.76 -11.39 13.77
CA TYR A 400 -5.25 -10.05 13.43
C TYR A 400 -6.73 -10.05 13.05
N SER A 401 -7.26 -11.14 12.53
CA SER A 401 -8.70 -11.32 12.32
C SER A 401 -9.46 -11.40 13.65
N VAL A 402 -8.92 -12.15 14.62
CA VAL A 402 -9.43 -12.19 16.00
C VAL A 402 -9.40 -10.78 16.64
N ILE A 403 -8.28 -10.07 16.53
CA ILE A 403 -8.13 -8.69 17.04
C ILE A 403 -9.16 -7.75 16.40
N ARG A 404 -9.45 -7.88 15.11
CA ARG A 404 -10.49 -7.07 14.44
C ARG A 404 -11.87 -7.34 15.01
N VAL A 405 -12.20 -8.59 15.34
CA VAL A 405 -13.45 -8.93 16.03
C VAL A 405 -13.45 -8.37 17.45
N MET A 406 -12.34 -8.48 18.20
CA MET A 406 -12.22 -7.85 19.50
C MET A 406 -12.49 -6.35 19.45
N ASN A 407 -11.92 -5.64 18.48
CA ASN A 407 -12.15 -4.20 18.29
C ASN A 407 -13.63 -3.87 18.01
N ARG A 408 -14.33 -4.71 17.25
CA ARG A 408 -15.77 -4.57 17.04
C ARG A 408 -16.56 -4.79 18.34
N ILE A 409 -16.25 -5.87 19.07
CA ILE A 409 -16.90 -6.20 20.34
C ILE A 409 -16.63 -5.11 21.39
N ALA A 410 -15.40 -4.60 21.48
CA ALA A 410 -15.05 -3.56 22.42
C ALA A 410 -15.89 -2.29 22.22
N ARG A 411 -16.16 -1.91 20.99
CA ARG A 411 -17.03 -0.76 20.65
C ARG A 411 -18.50 -0.99 20.99
N GLU A 412 -18.98 -2.22 20.84
CA GLU A 412 -20.38 -2.57 21.01
C GLU A 412 -20.73 -2.96 22.46
N LYS A 413 -19.83 -3.69 23.13
CA LYS A 413 -20.09 -4.39 24.38
C LYS A 413 -19.06 -4.10 25.50
N GLY A 414 -18.03 -3.30 25.18
CA GLY A 414 -16.97 -2.96 26.15
C GLY A 414 -15.75 -3.89 26.11
N ALA A 415 -14.72 -3.48 26.84
CA ALA A 415 -13.40 -4.11 26.81
C ALA A 415 -13.42 -5.52 27.43
N ALA A 416 -14.16 -5.75 28.51
CA ALA A 416 -14.26 -7.07 29.14
C ALA A 416 -14.79 -8.14 28.18
N ALA A 417 -15.88 -7.85 27.43
CA ALA A 417 -16.43 -8.78 26.45
C ALA A 417 -15.44 -9.06 25.29
N ALA A 418 -14.65 -8.06 24.88
CA ALA A 418 -13.60 -8.24 23.88
C ALA A 418 -12.45 -9.10 24.42
N PHE A 419 -12.07 -8.93 25.67
CA PHE A 419 -11.07 -9.76 26.34
C PHE A 419 -11.49 -11.21 26.42
N ASP A 420 -12.72 -11.49 26.90
CA ASP A 420 -13.29 -12.84 26.97
C ASP A 420 -13.35 -13.52 25.61
N PHE A 421 -13.68 -12.76 24.57
CA PHE A 421 -13.68 -13.27 23.19
C PHE A 421 -12.27 -13.66 22.74
N GLY A 422 -11.31 -12.75 22.84
CA GLY A 422 -9.94 -12.96 22.37
C GLY A 422 -9.23 -14.09 23.11
N SER A 423 -9.46 -14.22 24.42
CA SER A 423 -8.86 -15.25 25.28
C SER A 423 -9.16 -16.67 24.83
N LYS A 424 -10.28 -16.90 24.14
CA LYS A 424 -10.66 -18.22 23.58
C LYS A 424 -9.73 -18.74 22.50
N TYR A 425 -8.95 -17.86 21.87
CA TYR A 425 -8.04 -18.16 20.77
C TYR A 425 -6.58 -18.28 21.19
N VAL A 426 -6.23 -17.92 22.41
CA VAL A 426 -4.88 -18.07 22.96
C VAL A 426 -4.45 -19.55 22.93
N GLY A 427 -3.31 -19.84 22.38
CA GLY A 427 -2.77 -21.18 22.22
C GLY A 427 -3.41 -22.03 21.11
N LYS A 428 -4.46 -21.53 20.42
CA LYS A 428 -5.11 -22.21 19.28
C LYS A 428 -4.63 -21.73 17.93
N ILE A 429 -4.06 -20.53 17.89
CA ILE A 429 -3.51 -19.88 16.70
C ILE A 429 -2.16 -19.27 17.05
N PRO A 430 -1.33 -18.85 16.10
CA PRO A 430 -0.21 -17.95 16.37
C PRO A 430 -0.75 -16.69 17.06
N ASP A 431 -0.27 -16.35 18.27
CA ASP A 431 -0.99 -15.47 19.18
C ASP A 431 -0.14 -14.37 19.84
N GLY A 432 1.08 -14.10 19.34
CA GLY A 432 1.96 -13.09 19.93
C GLY A 432 1.35 -11.67 19.96
N ALA A 433 0.78 -11.22 18.82
CA ALA A 433 0.10 -9.93 18.74
C ALA A 433 -1.26 -9.96 19.47
N LEU A 434 -1.94 -11.12 19.50
CA LEU A 434 -3.17 -11.29 20.25
C LEU A 434 -2.94 -11.17 21.77
N LEU A 435 -1.90 -11.83 22.29
CA LEU A 435 -1.52 -11.71 23.70
C LEU A 435 -1.18 -10.27 24.08
N TRP A 436 -0.48 -9.54 23.20
CA TRP A 436 -0.22 -8.12 23.41
C TRP A 436 -1.52 -7.30 23.43
N LYS A 437 -2.46 -7.57 22.52
CA LYS A 437 -3.77 -6.91 22.51
C LYS A 437 -4.56 -7.19 23.80
N LEU A 438 -4.56 -8.43 24.26
CA LEU A 438 -5.19 -8.81 25.54
C LEU A 438 -4.52 -8.13 26.72
N SER A 439 -3.18 -8.03 26.73
CA SER A 439 -2.42 -7.27 27.73
C SER A 439 -2.84 -5.81 27.80
N GLN A 440 -2.94 -5.14 26.65
CA GLN A 440 -3.40 -3.75 26.58
C GLN A 440 -4.85 -3.61 27.09
N THR A 441 -5.72 -4.57 26.76
CA THR A 441 -7.10 -4.58 27.24
C THR A 441 -7.18 -4.76 28.74
N ALA A 442 -6.40 -5.69 29.32
CA ALA A 442 -6.32 -5.90 30.77
C ALA A 442 -5.78 -4.66 31.51
N ALA A 443 -4.79 -3.98 30.94
CA ALA A 443 -4.26 -2.73 31.49
C ALA A 443 -5.31 -1.62 31.52
N ALA A 444 -6.11 -1.50 30.46
CA ALA A 444 -7.20 -0.51 30.38
C ALA A 444 -8.31 -0.76 31.41
N GLU A 445 -8.53 -2.02 31.82
CA GLU A 445 -9.46 -2.42 32.88
C GLU A 445 -8.82 -2.38 34.28
N GLY A 446 -7.58 -1.86 34.43
CA GLY A 446 -6.87 -1.73 35.70
C GLY A 446 -6.21 -3.03 36.21
N ASN A 447 -6.26 -4.13 35.45
CA ASN A 447 -5.65 -5.40 35.82
C ASN A 447 -4.16 -5.44 35.42
N SER A 448 -3.31 -4.74 36.15
CA SER A 448 -1.89 -4.63 35.86
C SER A 448 -1.14 -5.96 35.94
N ALA A 449 -1.49 -6.85 36.86
CA ALA A 449 -0.83 -8.14 37.01
C ALA A 449 -1.08 -9.05 35.80
N GLU A 450 -2.32 -9.15 35.35
CA GLU A 450 -2.70 -9.91 34.16
C GLU A 450 -2.10 -9.30 32.89
N SER A 451 -2.07 -7.98 32.82
CA SER A 451 -1.43 -7.28 31.68
C SER A 451 0.05 -7.65 31.57
N VAL A 452 0.82 -7.60 32.65
CA VAL A 452 2.25 -7.98 32.67
C VAL A 452 2.43 -9.46 32.32
N ARG A 453 1.57 -10.34 32.85
CA ARG A 453 1.61 -11.78 32.56
C ARG A 453 1.40 -12.05 31.05
N LEU A 454 0.39 -11.42 30.44
CA LEU A 454 0.07 -11.57 29.02
C LEU A 454 1.17 -10.98 28.12
N ALA A 455 1.69 -9.80 28.47
CA ALA A 455 2.80 -9.17 27.73
C ALA A 455 4.06 -10.05 27.78
N SER A 456 4.40 -10.61 28.94
CA SER A 456 5.51 -11.57 29.07
C SER A 456 5.28 -12.83 28.24
N GLY A 457 4.05 -13.34 28.22
CA GLY A 457 3.65 -14.47 27.38
C GLY A 457 3.80 -14.18 25.88
N ALA A 458 3.51 -12.95 25.44
CA ALA A 458 3.71 -12.52 24.05
C ALA A 458 5.19 -12.58 23.64
N LEU A 459 6.12 -12.14 24.50
CA LEU A 459 7.56 -12.24 24.24
C LEU A 459 8.07 -13.70 24.19
N GLY A 460 7.35 -14.64 24.78
CA GLY A 460 7.62 -16.07 24.64
C GLY A 460 7.28 -16.64 23.27
N ARG A 461 6.56 -15.93 22.43
CA ARG A 461 6.20 -16.33 21.07
C ARG A 461 7.30 -15.97 20.06
N ASP A 462 7.17 -16.47 18.84
CA ASP A 462 8.11 -16.05 17.79
C ASP A 462 7.73 -14.67 17.23
N LEU A 463 8.37 -13.64 17.80
CA LEU A 463 8.35 -12.26 17.33
C LEU A 463 9.70 -11.84 16.72
N TYR A 464 10.57 -12.78 16.39
CA TYR A 464 11.98 -12.52 16.10
C TYR A 464 12.41 -12.94 14.69
N SER A 465 11.81 -14.00 14.14
CA SER A 465 12.15 -14.54 12.82
C SER A 465 11.85 -13.56 11.69
N GLU A 466 10.70 -12.91 11.74
CA GLU A 466 10.32 -11.89 10.73
C GLU A 466 10.71 -10.49 11.19
N ALA A 467 11.37 -9.73 10.31
CA ALA A 467 11.81 -8.36 10.61
C ALA A 467 10.66 -7.46 11.04
N SER A 468 9.47 -7.60 10.42
CA SER A 468 8.26 -6.83 10.74
C SER A 468 7.77 -7.00 12.18
N ASN A 469 8.01 -8.16 12.82
CA ASN A 469 7.55 -8.45 14.17
C ASN A 469 8.50 -7.94 15.27
N ARG A 470 9.75 -7.62 14.95
CA ARG A 470 10.77 -7.24 15.94
C ARG A 470 10.42 -5.96 16.70
N GLY A 471 9.81 -4.99 16.02
CA GLY A 471 9.33 -3.76 16.65
C GLY A 471 8.20 -4.01 17.66
N LEU A 472 7.32 -4.99 17.41
CA LEU A 472 6.33 -5.43 18.38
C LEU A 472 7.01 -5.96 19.65
N ALA A 473 8.04 -6.80 19.51
CA ALA A 473 8.81 -7.28 20.68
C ALA A 473 9.46 -6.13 21.44
N MET A 474 10.02 -5.12 20.75
CA MET A 474 10.60 -3.91 21.37
C MET A 474 9.54 -3.06 22.09
N GLU A 475 8.34 -2.90 21.51
CA GLU A 475 7.21 -2.21 22.14
C GLU A 475 6.81 -2.90 23.45
N ILE A 476 6.72 -4.23 23.45
CA ILE A 476 6.39 -5.02 24.62
C ILE A 476 7.51 -4.92 25.69
N CYS A 477 8.79 -4.97 25.31
CA CYS A 477 9.91 -4.76 26.23
C CYS A 477 9.82 -3.38 26.89
N ARG A 478 9.57 -2.33 26.12
CA ARG A 478 9.41 -0.95 26.63
C ARG A 478 8.27 -0.85 27.65
N TYR A 479 7.19 -1.61 27.44
CA TYR A 479 6.08 -1.68 28.38
C TYR A 479 6.44 -2.41 29.67
N LEU A 480 7.13 -3.55 29.58
CA LEU A 480 7.41 -4.46 30.69
C LEU A 480 8.52 -3.98 31.64
N ILE A 481 9.56 -3.31 31.12
CA ILE A 481 10.74 -2.90 31.91
C ILE A 481 10.35 -2.16 33.19
N PRO A 482 9.53 -1.09 33.14
CA PRO A 482 9.15 -0.35 34.36
C PRO A 482 8.01 -0.99 35.18
N ARG A 483 7.46 -2.16 34.74
CA ARG A 483 6.26 -2.77 35.35
C ARG A 483 6.51 -4.16 35.94
N GLY A 484 7.76 -4.47 36.33
CA GLY A 484 8.11 -5.76 36.95
C GLY A 484 8.34 -6.91 35.95
N GLY A 485 8.29 -6.66 34.64
CA GLY A 485 8.57 -7.65 33.57
C GLY A 485 10.03 -7.64 33.10
N ALA A 486 10.97 -7.10 33.84
CA ALA A 486 12.36 -6.91 33.44
C ALA A 486 13.05 -8.21 32.98
N GLN A 487 12.79 -9.35 33.65
CA GLN A 487 13.38 -10.63 33.26
C GLN A 487 12.90 -11.10 31.88
N SER A 488 11.60 -10.98 31.56
CA SER A 488 11.06 -11.31 30.25
C SER A 488 11.59 -10.37 29.17
N ALA A 489 11.71 -9.07 29.49
CA ALA A 489 12.29 -8.07 28.60
C ALA A 489 13.78 -8.36 28.31
N LYS A 490 14.57 -8.75 29.33
CA LYS A 490 15.97 -9.17 29.16
C LYS A 490 16.10 -10.32 28.15
N ALA A 491 15.37 -11.39 28.36
CA ALA A 491 15.40 -12.57 27.49
C ALA A 491 15.00 -12.21 26.04
N ALA A 492 14.02 -11.33 25.86
CA ALA A 492 13.60 -10.86 24.55
C ALA A 492 14.67 -9.99 23.87
N LEU A 493 15.26 -9.04 24.60
CA LEU A 493 16.32 -8.17 24.09
C LEU A 493 17.58 -8.95 23.71
N GLU A 494 17.92 -10.00 24.47
CA GLU A 494 19.02 -10.91 24.13
C GLU A 494 18.75 -11.68 22.83
N ARG A 495 17.47 -12.01 22.53
CA ARG A 495 17.09 -12.61 21.24
C ARG A 495 17.13 -11.59 20.11
N LEU A 496 16.73 -10.35 20.34
CA LEU A 496 16.76 -9.26 19.35
C LEU A 496 18.19 -8.82 19.01
N ALA A 497 19.11 -8.86 19.98
CA ALA A 497 20.48 -8.43 19.76
C ALA A 497 21.19 -9.27 18.67
N GLY A 498 21.66 -8.57 17.61
CA GLY A 498 22.36 -9.17 16.48
C GLY A 498 21.46 -9.63 15.33
N LEU A 499 20.14 -9.39 15.35
CA LEU A 499 19.24 -9.73 14.24
C LEU A 499 19.27 -8.73 13.08
N SER A 500 19.81 -7.53 13.25
CA SER A 500 20.11 -6.55 12.22
C SER A 500 21.36 -5.77 12.62
N ASP A 501 22.12 -5.38 11.62
CA ASP A 501 23.34 -4.56 11.73
C ASP A 501 23.08 -3.09 11.37
N SER A 502 21.83 -2.71 11.09
CA SER A 502 21.50 -1.30 10.85
C SER A 502 21.71 -0.48 12.13
N MET A 503 22.32 0.71 11.96
CA MET A 503 22.61 1.61 13.09
C MET A 503 21.35 1.97 13.90
N GLU A 504 20.22 2.14 13.21
CA GLU A 504 18.94 2.44 13.83
C GLU A 504 18.46 1.28 14.74
N TYR A 505 18.50 0.05 14.23
CA TYR A 505 18.09 -1.15 14.95
C TYR A 505 18.99 -1.41 16.16
N VAL A 506 20.31 -1.40 15.96
CA VAL A 506 21.30 -1.58 17.05
C VAL A 506 21.12 -0.51 18.11
N GLY A 507 20.91 0.74 17.70
CA GLY A 507 20.63 1.87 18.59
C GLY A 507 19.37 1.68 19.43
N ALA A 508 18.31 1.10 18.85
CA ALA A 508 17.06 0.82 19.54
C ALA A 508 17.21 -0.27 20.61
N VAL A 509 17.86 -1.38 20.26
CA VAL A 509 18.16 -2.47 21.23
C VAL A 509 19.02 -1.94 22.37
N ALA A 510 20.08 -1.18 22.06
CA ALA A 510 20.95 -0.58 23.06
C ALA A 510 20.21 0.42 23.98
N SER A 511 19.29 1.22 23.45
CA SER A 511 18.46 2.13 24.25
C SER A 511 17.61 1.39 25.27
N LEU A 512 16.94 0.31 24.83
CA LEU A 512 16.15 -0.53 25.72
C LEU A 512 17.02 -1.29 26.74
N ALA A 513 18.21 -1.72 26.36
CA ALA A 513 19.16 -2.34 27.27
C ALA A 513 19.64 -1.36 28.37
N ARG A 514 19.89 -0.09 28.04
CA ARG A 514 20.20 0.95 29.03
C ARG A 514 19.02 1.22 29.95
N GLU A 515 17.79 1.22 29.45
CA GLU A 515 16.61 1.37 30.33
C GLU A 515 16.48 0.15 31.24
N LEU A 516 16.65 -1.05 30.72
CA LEU A 516 16.63 -2.29 31.49
C LEU A 516 17.70 -2.31 32.60
N SER A 517 18.90 -1.76 32.36
CA SER A 517 20.00 -1.73 33.34
C SER A 517 19.67 -0.97 34.64
N LYS A 518 18.65 -0.12 34.63
CA LYS A 518 18.12 0.56 35.82
C LYS A 518 17.26 -0.36 36.71
N HIS A 519 16.83 -1.51 36.18
CA HIS A 519 15.89 -2.43 36.82
C HIS A 519 16.46 -3.84 37.03
N ALA A 520 17.47 -4.23 36.27
CA ALA A 520 18.09 -5.56 36.33
C ALA A 520 19.49 -5.56 35.71
N ASP A 521 20.31 -6.58 36.04
CA ASP A 521 21.55 -6.83 35.33
C ASP A 521 21.27 -7.22 33.87
N ILE A 522 21.90 -6.51 32.90
CA ILE A 522 21.70 -6.73 31.46
C ILE A 522 22.56 -7.86 30.91
N GLY A 523 23.60 -8.31 31.61
CA GLY A 523 24.50 -9.35 31.13
C GLY A 523 25.42 -8.95 29.97
N GLU A 524 26.26 -9.87 29.57
CA GLU A 524 27.34 -9.60 28.60
C GLU A 524 26.80 -9.29 27.17
N LYS A 525 25.80 -10.03 26.70
CA LYS A 525 25.27 -9.87 25.33
C LYS A 525 24.69 -8.49 25.09
N LEU A 526 23.90 -7.97 26.01
CA LEU A 526 23.30 -6.65 25.89
C LEU A 526 24.34 -5.54 26.15
N SER A 527 25.32 -5.76 27.02
CA SER A 527 26.45 -4.85 27.20
C SER A 527 27.26 -4.70 25.91
N LYS A 528 27.50 -5.78 25.16
CA LYS A 528 28.12 -5.74 23.83
C LYS A 528 27.28 -4.96 22.82
N ALA A 529 25.95 -5.13 22.82
CA ALA A 529 25.05 -4.38 21.93
C ALA A 529 25.08 -2.85 22.23
N VAL A 530 25.18 -2.48 23.52
CA VAL A 530 25.35 -1.07 23.93
C VAL A 530 26.68 -0.52 23.43
N ALA A 531 27.78 -1.25 23.63
CA ALA A 531 29.10 -0.81 23.18
C ALA A 531 29.18 -0.69 21.64
N LEU A 532 28.57 -1.63 20.91
CA LEU A 532 28.47 -1.57 19.44
C LEU A 532 27.72 -0.30 18.99
N SER A 533 26.58 0.01 19.61
CA SER A 533 25.81 1.22 19.32
C SER A 533 26.63 2.49 19.52
N ASP A 534 27.41 2.57 20.59
CA ASP A 534 28.25 3.73 20.87
C ASP A 534 29.41 3.86 19.87
N ALA A 535 30.03 2.72 19.48
CA ALA A 535 31.05 2.71 18.44
C ALA A 535 30.52 3.18 17.08
N MET A 536 29.34 2.70 16.66
CA MET A 536 28.70 3.12 15.40
C MET A 536 28.35 4.61 15.37
N LYS A 537 27.89 5.17 16.49
CA LYS A 537 27.62 6.60 16.62
C LYS A 537 28.88 7.44 16.50
N ALA A 538 29.94 7.06 17.19
CA ALA A 538 31.22 7.73 17.15
C ALA A 538 31.86 7.70 15.75
N GLU A 539 31.68 6.60 15.03
CA GLU A 539 32.14 6.50 13.63
C GLU A 539 31.32 7.41 12.71
N ALA A 540 29.98 7.44 12.86
CA ALA A 540 29.11 8.32 12.07
C ALA A 540 29.41 9.81 12.33
N GLU A 541 29.74 10.21 13.55
CA GLU A 541 30.16 11.57 13.89
C GLU A 541 31.47 11.93 13.21
N ARG A 542 32.50 11.08 13.33
CA ARG A 542 33.80 11.28 12.64
C ARG A 542 33.65 11.42 11.13
N ALA A 543 32.77 10.60 10.53
CA ALA A 543 32.50 10.68 9.10
C ALA A 543 31.79 11.99 8.69
N ARG A 544 30.93 12.54 9.56
CA ARG A 544 30.29 13.86 9.34
C ARG A 544 31.28 15.00 9.43
N GLU A 545 32.15 14.99 10.45
CA GLU A 545 33.20 15.98 10.64
C GLU A 545 34.21 15.98 9.47
N ALA A 546 34.64 14.81 9.01
CA ALA A 546 35.51 14.65 7.86
C ALA A 546 34.89 15.23 6.58
N LYS A 547 33.59 15.00 6.34
CA LYS A 547 32.88 15.60 5.20
C LYS A 547 32.72 17.10 5.32
N ALA A 548 32.48 17.63 6.51
CA ALA A 548 32.37 19.06 6.75
C ALA A 548 33.72 19.78 6.57
N SER A 549 34.83 19.13 6.88
CA SER A 549 36.17 19.66 6.67
C SER A 549 36.65 19.55 5.21
N ALA A 550 36.21 18.53 4.46
CA ALA A 550 36.55 18.36 3.04
C ALA A 550 35.70 19.24 2.10
N GLY A 551 34.61 19.83 2.57
CA GLY A 551 33.74 20.75 1.83
C GLY A 551 34.04 22.24 2.06
N LYS A 552 35.08 22.55 2.85
CA LYS A 552 35.69 23.87 2.99
C LYS A 552 36.96 23.95 2.16
#